data_9265d565a979b4e13e8d7b3862f7db10
#
_entry.id   9265d565a979b4e13e8d7b3862f7db10
#
_cell.length_a   1.000
_cell.length_b   1.000
_cell.length_c   1.000
_cell.angle_alpha   90.00
_cell.angle_beta   90.00
_cell.angle_gamma   90.00
#
_symmetry.space_group_name_H-M   'P 1'
#
loop_
_entity.id
_entity.type
_entity.pdbx_description
1 polymer ?
#
loop_
_entity_poly.entity_id
_entity_poly.type
_entity_poly.pdbx_seq_one_letter_code
_entity_poly.pdbx_strand_id
1 'polypeptide(L)'
;MSSKSKKFHKGGDYSGMNNAERNTYVKRQLTAALLELLKEKELRDISVSEIACAAGVHRVSFYRSFHEKEDILQDYMNATYEEWERQRAPSQDNAAGLFAYMAQNGPFYLLLHRRGLFSLFKNVLLAHMGPRPEFSNHMAYATAFLAHGIYGGIAEWVARGMQESPEEMAALLANQVT
;
A
#
# COMPACT_ATOMS: atom_id res chain seq x y z
N MET A 1 23.02 12.50 34.12
CA MET A 1 21.59 12.63 33.84
C MET A 1 21.42 13.88 32.95
N SER A 2 21.31 13.70 31.64
CA SER A 2 21.11 14.84 30.72
C SER A 2 19.94 14.48 29.81
N SER A 3 18.77 15.06 30.10
CA SER A 3 17.55 14.96 29.32
C SER A 3 17.74 15.72 28.02
N LYS A 4 17.92 14.99 26.90
CA LYS A 4 17.86 15.59 25.56
C LYS A 4 16.40 15.85 25.21
N SER A 5 15.95 17.07 25.48
CA SER A 5 14.71 17.64 24.96
C SER A 5 14.74 17.58 23.43
N LYS A 6 13.97 16.65 22.81
CA LYS A 6 13.76 16.62 21.35
C LYS A 6 13.02 17.89 20.97
N LYS A 7 13.69 18.80 20.26
CA LYS A 7 13.08 19.98 19.63
C LYS A 7 11.96 19.52 18.71
N PHE A 8 10.73 19.91 19.03
CA PHE A 8 9.59 19.78 18.14
C PHE A 8 9.89 20.58 16.87
N HIS A 9 9.91 19.88 15.72
CA HIS A 9 10.00 20.55 14.43
C HIS A 9 8.74 21.40 14.25
N LYS A 10 8.93 22.68 13.89
CA LYS A 10 7.84 23.57 13.45
C LYS A 10 7.09 22.89 12.31
N GLY A 11 5.74 22.90 12.40
CA GLY A 11 4.87 22.40 11.35
C GLY A 11 5.31 22.91 9.97
N GLY A 12 5.25 22.04 8.95
CA GLY A 12 5.74 22.37 7.60
C GLY A 12 5.18 23.69 7.09
N ASP A 13 6.03 24.44 6.41
CA ASP A 13 5.63 25.69 5.75
C ASP A 13 4.71 25.36 4.58
N TYR A 14 3.42 25.61 4.76
CA TYR A 14 2.36 25.38 3.74
C TYR A 14 2.01 26.67 2.99
N SER A 15 2.83 27.74 3.14
CA SER A 15 2.63 29.02 2.48
C SER A 15 2.74 28.85 0.96
N GLY A 16 1.63 29.06 0.25
CA GLY A 16 1.56 28.94 -1.20
C GLY A 16 0.90 27.68 -1.76
N MET A 17 0.63 26.67 -0.94
CA MET A 17 -0.07 25.45 -1.38
C MET A 17 -1.58 25.64 -1.36
N ASN A 18 -2.26 25.19 -2.42
CA ASN A 18 -3.72 25.05 -2.41
C ASN A 18 -4.16 23.88 -1.50
N ASN A 19 -5.48 23.77 -1.23
CA ASN A 19 -6.00 22.76 -0.31
C ASN A 19 -5.71 21.32 -0.76
N ALA A 20 -5.74 21.03 -2.07
CA ALA A 20 -5.48 19.71 -2.62
C ALA A 20 -3.99 19.33 -2.46
N GLU A 21 -3.10 20.25 -2.79
CA GLU A 21 -1.65 20.07 -2.63
C GLU A 21 -1.26 19.85 -1.17
N ARG A 22 -1.86 20.65 -0.27
CA ARG A 22 -1.66 20.47 1.18
C ARG A 22 -2.12 19.10 1.66
N ASN A 23 -3.29 18.63 1.20
CA ASN A 23 -3.80 17.31 1.57
C ASN A 23 -2.86 16.20 1.09
N THR A 24 -2.42 16.26 -0.17
CA THR A 24 -1.46 15.31 -0.74
C THR A 24 -0.14 15.30 0.03
N TYR A 25 0.37 16.47 0.38
CA TYR A 25 1.57 16.59 1.19
C TYR A 25 1.40 15.93 2.57
N VAL A 26 0.30 16.25 3.28
CA VAL A 26 0.00 15.69 4.60
C VAL A 26 -0.11 14.17 4.54
N LYS A 27 -0.84 13.62 3.58
CA LYS A 27 -0.95 12.18 3.37
C LYS A 27 0.43 11.53 3.20
N ARG A 28 1.28 12.10 2.35
CA ARG A 28 2.64 11.61 2.12
C ARG A 28 3.50 11.63 3.39
N GLN A 29 3.41 12.70 4.21
CA GLN A 29 4.16 12.78 5.48
C GLN A 29 3.66 11.73 6.49
N LEU A 30 2.34 11.55 6.61
CA LEU A 30 1.75 10.55 7.49
C LEU A 30 2.14 9.12 7.07
N THR A 31 2.14 8.84 5.76
CA THR A 31 2.58 7.55 5.21
C THR A 31 4.05 7.28 5.53
N ALA A 32 4.94 8.23 5.24
CA ALA A 32 6.36 8.07 5.53
C ALA A 32 6.62 7.84 7.02
N ALA A 33 5.96 8.62 7.89
CA ALA A 33 6.07 8.48 9.34
C ALA A 33 5.57 7.10 9.83
N LEU A 34 4.43 6.62 9.32
CA LEU A 34 3.90 5.32 9.70
C LEU A 34 4.83 4.19 9.26
N LEU A 35 5.36 4.24 8.03
CA LEU A 35 6.27 3.20 7.53
C LEU A 35 7.57 3.14 8.35
N GLU A 36 8.12 4.28 8.79
CA GLU A 36 9.29 4.29 9.68
C GLU A 36 8.96 3.68 11.06
N LEU A 37 7.82 4.03 11.64
CA LEU A 37 7.38 3.48 12.93
C LEU A 37 7.12 1.97 12.83
N LEU A 38 6.57 1.48 11.71
CA LEU A 38 6.33 0.05 11.48
C LEU A 38 7.62 -0.77 11.37
N LYS A 39 8.77 -0.19 11.14
CA LYS A 39 10.05 -0.92 11.21
C LYS A 39 10.35 -1.41 12.61
N GLU A 40 9.93 -0.65 13.64
CA GLU A 40 10.26 -0.88 15.04
C GLU A 40 9.08 -1.45 15.87
N LYS A 41 7.82 -1.18 15.48
CA LYS A 41 6.64 -1.45 16.27
C LYS A 41 5.55 -2.16 15.47
N GLU A 42 4.66 -2.86 16.19
CA GLU A 42 3.41 -3.35 15.63
C GLU A 42 2.41 -2.19 15.44
N LEU A 43 1.54 -2.27 14.43
CA LEU A 43 0.57 -1.21 14.13
C LEU A 43 -0.33 -0.89 15.34
N ARG A 44 -0.75 -1.92 16.10
CA ARG A 44 -1.57 -1.75 17.30
C ARG A 44 -0.91 -0.88 18.38
N ASP A 45 0.43 -0.90 18.46
CA ASP A 45 1.22 -0.19 19.48
C ASP A 45 1.60 1.23 19.02
N ILE A 46 1.25 1.62 17.79
CA ILE A 46 1.51 2.95 17.25
C ILE A 46 0.24 3.79 17.40
N SER A 47 0.32 4.92 18.11
CA SER A 47 -0.80 5.85 18.27
C SER A 47 -0.87 6.87 17.11
N VAL A 48 -2.07 7.38 16.82
CA VAL A 48 -2.26 8.48 15.86
C VAL A 48 -1.44 9.72 16.23
N SER A 49 -1.32 10.00 17.54
CA SER A 49 -0.51 11.12 18.04
C SER A 49 0.98 10.94 17.73
N GLU A 50 1.47 9.72 17.80
CA GLU A 50 2.85 9.37 17.46
C GLU A 50 3.12 9.50 15.97
N ILE A 51 2.20 9.02 15.12
CA ILE A 51 2.28 9.19 13.67
C ILE A 51 2.30 10.67 13.29
N ALA A 52 1.36 11.47 13.82
CA ALA A 52 1.27 12.90 13.54
C ALA A 52 2.52 13.66 14.00
N CYS A 53 3.05 13.32 15.17
CA CYS A 53 4.29 13.89 15.71
C CYS A 53 5.49 13.56 14.79
N ALA A 54 5.65 12.30 14.40
CA ALA A 54 6.71 11.86 13.51
C ALA A 54 6.60 12.48 12.11
N ALA A 55 5.37 12.68 11.63
CA ALA A 55 5.08 13.34 10.36
C ALA A 55 5.25 14.88 10.39
N GLY A 56 5.44 15.48 11.57
CA GLY A 56 5.51 16.94 11.72
C GLY A 56 4.20 17.65 11.41
N VAL A 57 3.05 16.98 11.61
CA VAL A 57 1.71 17.54 11.35
C VAL A 57 0.86 17.52 12.62
N HIS A 58 -0.22 18.32 12.63
CA HIS A 58 -1.17 18.30 13.73
C HIS A 58 -2.04 17.03 13.68
N ARG A 59 -2.41 16.48 14.83
CA ARG A 59 -3.32 15.32 14.95
C ARG A 59 -4.64 15.52 14.20
N VAL A 60 -5.17 16.74 14.15
CA VAL A 60 -6.37 17.09 13.38
C VAL A 60 -6.18 16.86 11.89
N SER A 61 -4.96 17.03 11.38
CA SER A 61 -4.66 16.77 9.97
C SER A 61 -4.76 15.28 9.60
N PHE A 62 -4.45 14.38 10.55
CA PHE A 62 -4.70 12.95 10.37
C PHE A 62 -6.19 12.69 10.15
N TYR A 63 -7.06 13.12 11.06
CA TYR A 63 -8.50 12.85 10.97
C TYR A 63 -9.23 13.54 9.81
N ARG A 64 -8.60 14.55 9.19
CA ARG A 64 -9.09 15.11 7.92
C ARG A 64 -8.82 14.20 6.72
N SER A 65 -7.80 13.36 6.80
CA SER A 65 -7.31 12.55 5.68
C SER A 65 -7.65 11.07 5.84
N PHE A 66 -7.74 10.56 7.08
CA PHE A 66 -7.89 9.14 7.40
C PHE A 66 -8.76 8.96 8.64
N HIS A 67 -9.52 7.84 8.69
CA HIS A 67 -10.32 7.46 9.86
C HIS A 67 -9.49 6.62 10.83
N GLU A 68 -8.74 5.65 10.29
CA GLU A 68 -7.88 4.75 11.06
C GLU A 68 -6.47 4.65 10.46
N LYS A 69 -5.58 3.99 11.17
CA LYS A 69 -4.14 3.91 10.76
C LYS A 69 -3.95 3.05 9.51
N GLU A 70 -4.77 2.03 9.38
CA GLU A 70 -4.83 1.11 8.26
C GLU A 70 -5.16 1.84 6.95
N ASP A 71 -5.97 2.90 6.99
CA ASP A 71 -6.33 3.72 5.84
C ASP A 71 -5.10 4.35 5.16
N ILE A 72 -4.07 4.71 5.95
CA ILE A 72 -2.81 5.23 5.40
C ILE A 72 -2.17 4.22 4.46
N LEU A 73 -2.11 2.95 4.88
CA LEU A 73 -1.49 1.88 4.10
C LEU A 73 -2.35 1.55 2.88
N GLN A 74 -3.67 1.52 3.07
CA GLN A 74 -4.62 1.25 1.99
C GLN A 74 -4.57 2.36 0.92
N ASP A 75 -4.57 3.63 1.32
CA ASP A 75 -4.45 4.79 0.42
C ASP A 75 -3.11 4.76 -0.35
N TYR A 76 -2.02 4.45 0.34
CA TYR A 76 -0.71 4.33 -0.28
C TYR A 76 -0.66 3.19 -1.33
N MET A 77 -1.17 2.01 -1.00
CA MET A 77 -1.21 0.88 -1.92
C MET A 77 -2.10 1.16 -3.13
N ASN A 78 -3.27 1.77 -2.93
CA ASN A 78 -4.15 2.17 -4.04
C ASN A 78 -3.46 3.17 -4.95
N ALA A 79 -2.87 4.24 -4.39
CA ALA A 79 -2.19 5.26 -5.18
C ALA A 79 -1.01 4.69 -5.98
N THR A 80 -0.26 3.77 -5.39
CA THR A 80 0.87 3.13 -6.06
C THR A 80 0.41 2.14 -7.14
N TYR A 81 -0.69 1.42 -6.92
CA TYR A 81 -1.30 0.54 -7.93
C TYR A 81 -1.83 1.35 -9.12
N GLU A 82 -2.55 2.44 -8.88
CA GLU A 82 -3.06 3.35 -9.91
C GLU A 82 -1.93 3.99 -10.73
N GLU A 83 -0.81 4.33 -10.08
CA GLU A 83 0.36 4.86 -10.75
C GLU A 83 0.99 3.81 -11.68
N TRP A 84 1.11 2.56 -11.22
CA TRP A 84 1.55 1.46 -12.05
C TRP A 84 0.62 1.24 -13.25
N GLU A 85 -0.71 1.20 -13.05
CA GLU A 85 -1.67 1.04 -14.16
C GLU A 85 -1.56 2.17 -15.18
N ARG A 86 -1.33 3.40 -14.74
CA ARG A 86 -1.19 4.57 -15.61
C ARG A 86 0.08 4.53 -16.46
N GLN A 87 1.16 4.00 -15.89
CA GLN A 87 2.46 3.95 -16.56
C GLN A 87 2.63 2.74 -17.49
N ARG A 88 1.84 1.69 -17.30
CA ARG A 88 2.00 0.47 -18.10
C ARG A 88 1.56 0.67 -19.54
N ALA A 89 2.34 0.10 -20.47
CA ALA A 89 1.98 0.08 -21.88
C ALA A 89 0.81 -0.90 -22.15
N PRO A 90 -0.13 -0.59 -23.05
CA PRO A 90 -1.25 -1.48 -23.36
C PRO A 90 -0.85 -2.87 -23.86
N SER A 91 0.36 -3.01 -24.43
CA SER A 91 0.93 -4.26 -24.93
C SER A 91 1.71 -5.07 -23.90
N GLN A 92 1.87 -4.55 -22.69
CA GLN A 92 2.65 -5.21 -21.64
C GLN A 92 1.82 -6.32 -20.98
N ASP A 93 2.44 -7.48 -20.77
CA ASP A 93 1.84 -8.53 -19.94
C ASP A 93 1.51 -7.99 -18.55
N ASN A 94 0.21 -7.99 -18.23
CA ASN A 94 -0.31 -7.42 -17.00
C ASN A 94 0.25 -8.12 -15.76
N ALA A 95 0.43 -9.45 -15.83
CA ALA A 95 0.94 -10.22 -14.69
C ALA A 95 2.43 -9.91 -14.46
N ALA A 96 3.26 -10.00 -15.47
CA ALA A 96 4.69 -9.71 -15.37
C ALA A 96 4.95 -8.27 -14.93
N GLY A 97 4.18 -7.31 -15.45
CA GLY A 97 4.27 -5.91 -15.05
C GLY A 97 3.92 -5.68 -13.57
N LEU A 98 2.88 -6.34 -13.07
CA LEU A 98 2.50 -6.26 -11.66
C LEU A 98 3.59 -6.85 -10.75
N PHE A 99 4.13 -8.02 -11.09
CA PHE A 99 5.21 -8.62 -10.31
C PHE A 99 6.48 -7.77 -10.33
N ALA A 100 6.87 -7.21 -11.48
CA ALA A 100 8.01 -6.32 -11.59
C ALA A 100 7.83 -5.06 -10.72
N TYR A 101 6.63 -4.47 -10.73
CA TYR A 101 6.30 -3.35 -9.87
C TYR A 101 6.39 -3.71 -8.38
N MET A 102 5.85 -4.86 -7.98
CA MET A 102 5.94 -5.32 -6.61
C MET A 102 7.38 -5.62 -6.18
N ALA A 103 8.20 -6.19 -7.06
CA ALA A 103 9.61 -6.45 -6.79
C ALA A 103 10.40 -5.15 -6.55
N GLN A 104 10.14 -4.10 -7.32
CA GLN A 104 10.73 -2.77 -7.11
C GLN A 104 10.38 -2.19 -5.73
N ASN A 105 9.20 -2.50 -5.21
CA ASN A 105 8.70 -2.08 -3.90
C ASN A 105 8.81 -3.19 -2.83
N GLY A 106 9.63 -4.20 -3.06
CA GLY A 106 9.78 -5.40 -2.22
C GLY A 106 9.94 -5.10 -0.73
N PRO A 107 10.83 -4.18 -0.30
CA PRO A 107 10.99 -3.85 1.11
C PRO A 107 9.69 -3.42 1.82
N PHE A 108 8.79 -2.72 1.12
CA PHE A 108 7.48 -2.33 1.63
C PHE A 108 6.57 -3.55 1.83
N TYR A 109 6.41 -4.41 0.82
CA TYR A 109 5.54 -5.59 0.91
C TYR A 109 6.05 -6.61 1.94
N LEU A 110 7.37 -6.81 2.04
CA LEU A 110 7.98 -7.62 3.07
C LEU A 110 7.77 -7.05 4.48
N LEU A 111 7.80 -5.71 4.63
CA LEU A 111 7.47 -5.06 5.90
C LEU A 111 6.03 -5.33 6.29
N LEU A 112 5.07 -5.14 5.37
CA LEU A 112 3.66 -5.44 5.62
C LEU A 112 3.44 -6.90 6.01
N HIS A 113 4.11 -7.83 5.33
CA HIS A 113 4.02 -9.24 5.66
C HIS A 113 4.52 -9.53 7.08
N ARG A 114 5.72 -9.04 7.44
CA ARG A 114 6.28 -9.20 8.79
C ARG A 114 5.41 -8.63 9.90
N ARG A 115 4.62 -7.60 9.60
CA ARG A 115 3.69 -6.95 10.55
C ARG A 115 2.26 -7.51 10.48
N GLY A 116 2.02 -8.59 9.73
CA GLY A 116 0.69 -9.19 9.59
C GLY A 116 -0.33 -8.32 8.86
N LEU A 117 0.14 -7.32 8.10
CA LEU A 117 -0.69 -6.30 7.43
C LEU A 117 -0.87 -6.57 5.94
N PHE A 118 -0.25 -7.62 5.40
CA PHE A 118 -0.28 -7.90 3.97
C PHE A 118 -1.69 -8.19 3.43
N SER A 119 -2.59 -8.64 4.30
CA SER A 119 -4.00 -8.86 3.93
C SER A 119 -4.72 -7.60 3.43
N LEU A 120 -4.24 -6.40 3.77
CA LEU A 120 -4.76 -5.14 3.24
C LEU A 120 -4.61 -5.05 1.72
N PHE A 121 -3.57 -5.66 1.15
CA PHE A 121 -3.34 -5.70 -0.29
C PHE A 121 -4.44 -6.44 -1.06
N LYS A 122 -5.12 -7.41 -0.42
CA LYS A 122 -6.28 -8.07 -1.02
C LYS A 122 -7.38 -7.07 -1.37
N ASN A 123 -7.62 -6.08 -0.52
CA ASN A 123 -8.64 -5.06 -0.77
C ASN A 123 -8.29 -4.21 -2.01
N VAL A 124 -7.01 -3.91 -2.22
CA VAL A 124 -6.53 -3.21 -3.43
C VAL A 124 -6.82 -4.05 -4.67
N LEU A 125 -6.42 -5.32 -4.69
CA LEU A 125 -6.67 -6.20 -5.82
C LEU A 125 -8.16 -6.35 -6.11
N LEU A 126 -8.98 -6.54 -5.08
CA LEU A 126 -10.44 -6.65 -5.26
C LEU A 126 -11.08 -5.36 -5.76
N ALA A 127 -10.61 -4.20 -5.34
CA ALA A 127 -11.10 -2.92 -5.84
C ALA A 127 -10.81 -2.71 -7.34
N HIS A 128 -9.66 -3.18 -7.82
CA HIS A 128 -9.23 -3.00 -9.21
C HIS A 128 -9.60 -4.16 -10.14
N MET A 129 -9.55 -5.40 -9.67
CA MET A 129 -9.72 -6.61 -10.47
C MET A 129 -10.91 -7.47 -10.04
N GLY A 130 -11.56 -7.15 -8.93
CA GLY A 130 -12.64 -7.94 -8.36
C GLY A 130 -13.98 -7.78 -9.09
N PRO A 131 -15.01 -8.48 -8.61
CA PRO A 131 -16.34 -8.42 -9.18
C PRO A 131 -16.97 -7.04 -8.97
N ARG A 132 -17.75 -6.59 -9.97
CA ARG A 132 -18.50 -5.33 -9.93
C ARG A 132 -20.00 -5.60 -9.90
N PRO A 133 -20.80 -4.70 -9.31
CA PRO A 133 -22.27 -4.89 -9.21
C PRO A 133 -22.96 -5.09 -10.55
N GLU A 134 -22.44 -4.51 -11.63
CA GLU A 134 -22.97 -4.60 -12.99
C GLU A 134 -22.63 -5.92 -13.72
N PHE A 135 -21.76 -6.77 -13.14
CA PHE A 135 -21.38 -8.03 -13.78
C PHE A 135 -22.49 -9.07 -13.66
N SER A 136 -22.63 -9.92 -14.68
CA SER A 136 -23.43 -11.15 -14.54
C SER A 136 -22.82 -12.06 -13.47
N ASN A 137 -23.63 -12.95 -12.89
CA ASN A 137 -23.17 -13.90 -11.87
C ASN A 137 -21.95 -14.72 -12.36
N HIS A 138 -21.95 -15.15 -13.62
CA HIS A 138 -20.84 -15.88 -14.22
C HIS A 138 -19.56 -15.05 -14.23
N MET A 139 -19.63 -13.80 -14.66
CA MET A 139 -18.50 -12.88 -14.67
C MET A 139 -18.03 -12.54 -13.27
N ALA A 140 -18.97 -12.33 -12.34
CA ALA A 140 -18.65 -12.03 -10.95
C ALA A 140 -17.89 -13.18 -10.28
N TYR A 141 -18.33 -14.44 -10.51
CA TYR A 141 -17.62 -15.60 -9.96
C TYR A 141 -16.24 -15.80 -10.58
N ALA A 142 -16.10 -15.63 -11.89
CA ALA A 142 -14.83 -15.75 -12.58
C ALA A 142 -13.82 -14.69 -12.12
N THR A 143 -14.23 -13.43 -12.03
CA THR A 143 -13.36 -12.34 -11.56
C THR A 143 -13.01 -12.47 -10.08
N ALA A 144 -13.95 -12.92 -9.23
CA ALA A 144 -13.66 -13.19 -7.82
C ALA A 144 -12.61 -14.32 -7.68
N PHE A 145 -12.80 -15.42 -8.40
CA PHE A 145 -11.85 -16.54 -8.39
C PHE A 145 -10.45 -16.09 -8.83
N LEU A 146 -10.38 -15.37 -9.96
CA LEU A 146 -9.11 -14.87 -10.50
C LEU A 146 -8.41 -13.91 -9.51
N ALA A 147 -9.12 -12.92 -8.98
CA ALA A 147 -8.54 -11.94 -8.06
C ALA A 147 -8.03 -12.58 -6.77
N HIS A 148 -8.76 -13.56 -6.22
CA HIS A 148 -8.31 -14.28 -5.03
C HIS A 148 -7.14 -15.23 -5.32
N GLY A 149 -7.13 -15.87 -6.49
CA GLY A 149 -6.01 -16.71 -6.94
C GLY A 149 -4.73 -15.90 -7.12
N ILE A 150 -4.80 -14.76 -7.78
CA ILE A 150 -3.67 -13.83 -7.94
C ILE A 150 -3.18 -13.36 -6.57
N TYR A 151 -4.09 -12.93 -5.68
CA TYR A 151 -3.73 -12.56 -4.32
C TYR A 151 -3.01 -13.70 -3.59
N GLY A 152 -3.52 -14.93 -3.68
CA GLY A 152 -2.93 -16.10 -3.03
C GLY A 152 -1.50 -16.37 -3.50
N GLY A 153 -1.26 -16.34 -4.81
CA GLY A 153 0.08 -16.49 -5.40
C GLY A 153 1.04 -15.38 -4.95
N ILE A 154 0.59 -14.14 -4.99
CA ILE A 154 1.38 -12.99 -4.52
C ILE A 154 1.68 -13.10 -3.02
N ALA A 155 0.69 -13.44 -2.20
CA ALA A 155 0.86 -13.55 -0.76
C ALA A 155 1.90 -14.62 -0.38
N GLU A 156 1.89 -15.75 -1.07
CA GLU A 156 2.87 -16.83 -0.86
C GLU A 156 4.27 -16.41 -1.33
N TRP A 157 4.37 -15.73 -2.48
CA TRP A 157 5.64 -15.20 -2.97
C TRP A 157 6.27 -14.20 -1.99
N VAL A 158 5.48 -13.27 -1.45
CA VAL A 158 5.95 -12.33 -0.43
C VAL A 158 6.33 -13.07 0.87
N ALA A 159 5.53 -14.06 1.31
CA ALA A 159 5.81 -14.86 2.50
C ALA A 159 7.14 -15.62 2.39
N ARG A 160 7.51 -16.06 1.18
CA ARG A 160 8.79 -16.75 0.87
C ARG A 160 9.94 -15.78 0.60
N GLY A 161 9.73 -14.48 0.73
CA GLY A 161 10.77 -13.45 0.58
C GLY A 161 10.99 -12.99 -0.84
N MET A 162 10.04 -13.20 -1.75
CA MET A 162 10.07 -12.73 -3.15
C MET A 162 11.31 -13.26 -3.90
N GLN A 163 11.60 -14.56 -3.80
CA GLN A 163 12.84 -15.17 -4.31
C GLN A 163 12.82 -15.38 -5.82
N GLU A 164 11.64 -15.71 -6.38
CA GLU A 164 11.46 -15.91 -7.82
C GLU A 164 11.44 -14.56 -8.53
N SER A 165 11.92 -14.53 -9.77
CA SER A 165 11.85 -13.32 -10.59
C SER A 165 10.40 -12.99 -10.97
N PRO A 166 10.09 -11.71 -11.31
CA PRO A 166 8.78 -11.31 -11.81
C PRO A 166 8.30 -12.14 -13.00
N GLU A 167 9.19 -12.48 -13.91
CA GLU A 167 8.91 -13.26 -15.12
C GLU A 167 8.54 -14.70 -14.76
N GLU A 168 9.28 -15.32 -13.82
CA GLU A 168 8.97 -16.67 -13.32
C GLU A 168 7.62 -16.70 -12.63
N MET A 169 7.30 -15.71 -11.80
CA MET A 169 6.00 -15.59 -11.14
C MET A 169 4.86 -15.42 -12.13
N ALA A 170 5.05 -14.58 -13.15
CA ALA A 170 4.04 -14.40 -14.19
C ALA A 170 3.78 -15.71 -14.96
N ALA A 171 4.83 -16.43 -15.34
CA ALA A 171 4.73 -17.72 -16.02
C ALA A 171 4.04 -18.78 -15.14
N LEU A 172 4.36 -18.83 -13.86
CA LEU A 172 3.72 -19.78 -12.91
C LEU A 172 2.21 -19.53 -12.83
N LEU A 173 1.76 -18.28 -12.71
CA LEU A 173 0.33 -17.98 -12.61
C LEU A 173 -0.41 -18.17 -13.94
N ALA A 174 0.21 -17.84 -15.08
CA ALA A 174 -0.40 -18.05 -16.39
C ALA A 174 -0.71 -19.54 -16.64
N ASN A 175 0.18 -20.43 -16.21
CA ASN A 175 0.01 -21.86 -16.37
C ASN A 175 -1.06 -22.50 -15.44
N GLN A 176 -1.54 -21.77 -14.42
CA GLN A 176 -2.59 -22.25 -13.52
C GLN A 176 -4.00 -21.87 -13.99
N VAL A 177 -4.12 -20.97 -14.98
CA VAL A 177 -5.41 -20.44 -15.46
C VAL A 177 -5.84 -21.11 -16.78
N THR A 178 -5.00 -22.00 -17.34
CA THR A 178 -5.29 -22.78 -18.54
C THR A 178 -5.90 -24.12 -18.19
#